data_e2a2756fdd4460a452ce1ad1c631453b
#
_entry.id   e2a2756fdd4460a452ce1ad1c631453b
#
_cell.length_a   1.000
_cell.length_b   1.000
_cell.length_c   1.000
_cell.angle_alpha   90.00
_cell.angle_beta   90.00
_cell.angle_gamma   90.00
#
_symmetry.space_group_name_H-M   'P 1'
#
loop_
_entity.id
_entity.type
_entity.pdbx_description
1 polymer ?
#
loop_
_entity_poly.entity_id
_entity_poly.type
_entity_poly.pdbx_seq_one_letter_code
_entity_poly.pdbx_strand_id
1 'polypeptide(L)'
;MKRYLIIAVFAFLASLGSANAQKVAVKTNALYWASATPNIGMEFSLGNRWTFDLEGGYNPWDLDADNNMKIKHWLVSPEIRYWFCNSFQGHFIGVNANYAQFNIGGLPCAVPNLFVTLAESAPMPDLTAARIQGWAAGAGLTYGYAFPIARRWNMEMTVGYGWWYGKYDQFESRKCGLFQQEVTRQALGPATAGLSFIYMIK
;
A
#
# COMPACT_ATOMS: atom_id res chain seq x y z
N MET A 1 13.84 3.20 25.62
CA MET A 1 13.46 3.93 24.40
C MET A 1 12.19 3.38 23.76
N LYS A 2 12.04 2.08 23.44
CA LYS A 2 10.82 1.51 22.81
C LYS A 2 9.53 1.76 23.59
N ARG A 3 9.54 1.70 24.93
CA ARG A 3 8.34 1.94 25.77
C ARG A 3 7.84 3.39 25.70
N TYR A 4 8.73 4.37 25.65
CA TYR A 4 8.37 5.79 25.54
C TYR A 4 7.82 6.14 24.14
N LEU A 5 8.31 5.46 23.08
CA LEU A 5 7.77 5.62 21.74
C LEU A 5 6.31 5.14 21.67
N ILE A 6 6.01 3.98 22.26
CA ILE A 6 4.65 3.43 22.33
C ILE A 6 3.74 4.38 23.12
N ILE A 7 4.18 4.89 24.27
CA ILE A 7 3.42 5.85 25.09
C ILE A 7 3.19 7.16 24.32
N ALA A 8 4.20 7.66 23.60
CA ALA A 8 4.08 8.87 22.78
C ALA A 8 3.09 8.68 21.64
N VAL A 9 3.09 7.52 20.97
CA VAL A 9 2.11 7.18 19.94
C VAL A 9 0.70 7.07 20.51
N PHE A 10 0.53 6.42 21.68
CA PHE A 10 -0.76 6.34 22.35
C PHE A 10 -1.26 7.71 22.82
N ALA A 11 -0.38 8.55 23.36
CA ALA A 11 -0.72 9.91 23.79
C ALA A 11 -1.10 10.80 22.57
N PHE A 12 -0.40 10.65 21.45
CA PHE A 12 -0.72 11.32 20.18
C PHE A 12 -2.09 10.87 19.66
N LEU A 13 -2.36 9.57 19.62
CA LEU A 13 -3.66 9.02 19.22
C LEU A 13 -4.79 9.45 20.17
N ALA A 14 -4.54 9.53 21.48
CA ALA A 14 -5.52 10.01 22.46
C ALA A 14 -5.78 11.52 22.31
N SER A 15 -4.81 12.31 21.94
CA SER A 15 -4.98 13.76 21.68
C SER A 15 -5.86 14.06 20.47
N LEU A 16 -5.89 13.14 19.49
CA LEU A 16 -6.78 13.23 18.34
C LEU A 16 -8.26 13.02 18.70
N GLY A 17 -8.55 12.38 19.85
CA GLY A 17 -9.93 12.10 20.30
C GLY A 17 -10.70 13.29 20.91
N SER A 18 -10.06 14.44 21.11
CA SER A 18 -10.65 15.59 21.81
C SER A 18 -11.35 16.62 20.92
N ALA A 19 -11.36 16.44 19.60
CA ALA A 19 -12.02 17.35 18.69
C ALA A 19 -13.47 16.91 18.40
N ASN A 20 -14.43 17.67 18.85
CA ASN A 20 -15.88 17.44 18.77
C ASN A 20 -16.49 17.41 17.36
N ALA A 21 -15.81 16.94 16.33
CA ALA A 21 -16.33 16.72 14.98
C ALA A 21 -15.44 15.83 14.11
N GLN A 22 -14.49 15.07 14.66
CA GLN A 22 -13.65 14.19 13.83
C GLN A 22 -14.49 13.04 13.28
N LYS A 23 -14.68 13.04 11.96
CA LYS A 23 -15.23 11.88 11.27
C LYS A 23 -14.13 10.84 11.16
N VAL A 24 -14.47 9.61 11.51
CA VAL A 24 -13.59 8.44 11.39
C VAL A 24 -14.25 7.45 10.46
N ALA A 25 -13.47 6.93 9.53
CA ALA A 25 -13.92 5.90 8.60
C ALA A 25 -12.98 4.70 8.64
N VAL A 26 -13.54 3.53 8.41
CA VAL A 26 -12.81 2.29 8.14
C VAL A 26 -13.03 1.93 6.69
N LYS A 27 -11.98 1.46 6.02
CA LYS A 27 -12.04 1.10 4.61
C LYS A 27 -11.33 -0.20 4.31
N THR A 28 -11.71 -0.80 3.19
CA THR A 28 -11.03 -1.96 2.61
C THR A 28 -10.98 -1.81 1.09
N ASN A 29 -9.85 -2.17 0.51
CA ASN A 29 -9.59 -2.05 -0.92
C ASN A 29 -9.87 -3.39 -1.61
N ALA A 30 -10.84 -3.39 -2.51
CA ALA A 30 -11.27 -4.58 -3.24
C ALA A 30 -10.18 -5.12 -4.19
N LEU A 31 -9.30 -4.26 -4.73
CA LEU A 31 -8.21 -4.72 -5.60
C LEU A 31 -7.20 -5.58 -4.83
N TYR A 32 -6.96 -5.31 -3.56
CA TYR A 32 -6.11 -6.16 -2.72
C TYR A 32 -6.74 -7.52 -2.44
N TRP A 33 -8.06 -7.57 -2.28
CA TRP A 33 -8.78 -8.85 -2.15
C TRP A 33 -8.68 -9.70 -3.42
N ALA A 34 -8.65 -9.07 -4.61
CA ALA A 34 -8.44 -9.79 -5.87
C ALA A 34 -7.07 -10.47 -5.94
N SER A 35 -6.06 -9.96 -5.23
CA SER A 35 -4.75 -10.59 -5.05
C SER A 35 -4.64 -11.44 -3.78
N ALA A 36 -5.76 -11.83 -3.17
CA ALA A 36 -5.82 -12.55 -1.91
C ALA A 36 -5.07 -11.85 -0.76
N THR A 37 -5.04 -10.51 -0.75
CA THR A 37 -4.39 -9.69 0.27
C THR A 37 -5.43 -9.05 1.18
N PRO A 38 -5.75 -9.63 2.34
CA PRO A 38 -6.52 -8.94 3.37
C PRO A 38 -5.92 -7.59 3.71
N ASN A 39 -6.77 -6.57 3.76
CA ASN A 39 -6.34 -5.20 4.01
C ASN A 39 -7.39 -4.44 4.81
N ILE A 40 -6.92 -3.47 5.55
CA ILE A 40 -7.74 -2.56 6.32
C ILE A 40 -7.10 -1.17 6.31
N GLY A 41 -7.92 -0.15 6.17
CA GLY A 41 -7.54 1.25 6.29
C GLY A 41 -8.39 1.97 7.33
N MET A 42 -7.81 3.00 7.93
CA MET A 42 -8.51 3.93 8.81
C MET A 42 -8.23 5.35 8.36
N GLU A 43 -9.28 6.11 8.16
CA GLU A 43 -9.17 7.50 7.73
C GLU A 43 -9.79 8.43 8.76
N PHE A 44 -9.04 9.46 9.13
CA PHE A 44 -9.38 10.43 10.16
C PHE A 44 -9.51 11.82 9.54
N SER A 45 -10.63 12.49 9.76
CA SER A 45 -10.79 13.89 9.38
C SER A 45 -9.93 14.77 10.30
N LEU A 46 -9.02 15.55 9.74
CA LEU A 46 -8.23 16.56 10.43
C LEU A 46 -8.88 17.95 10.35
N GLY A 47 -9.99 18.06 9.62
CA GLY A 47 -10.72 19.28 9.39
C GLY A 47 -11.71 19.14 8.23
N ASN A 48 -12.24 20.26 7.74
CA ASN A 48 -13.26 20.20 6.69
C ASN A 48 -12.78 19.64 5.36
N ARG A 49 -11.48 19.79 5.05
CA ARG A 49 -10.89 19.41 3.75
C ARG A 49 -9.64 18.54 3.87
N TRP A 50 -9.18 18.24 5.07
CA TRP A 50 -7.98 17.45 5.27
C TRP A 50 -8.33 16.15 5.98
N THR A 51 -7.76 15.05 5.49
CA THR A 51 -7.84 13.76 6.15
C THR A 51 -6.46 13.12 6.21
N PHE A 52 -6.26 12.30 7.22
CA PHE A 52 -5.14 11.39 7.33
C PHE A 52 -5.66 9.97 7.17
N ASP A 53 -5.10 9.25 6.25
CA ASP A 53 -5.40 7.86 5.96
C ASP A 53 -4.22 6.97 6.27
N LEU A 54 -4.48 5.81 6.84
CA LEU A 54 -3.50 4.77 7.12
C LEU A 54 -4.06 3.44 6.65
N GLU A 55 -3.47 2.89 5.61
CA GLU A 55 -3.85 1.58 5.05
C GLU A 55 -2.74 0.55 5.29
N GLY A 56 -3.14 -0.68 5.59
CA GLY A 56 -2.25 -1.81 5.74
C GLY A 56 -2.80 -3.06 5.09
N GLY A 57 -1.92 -3.87 4.49
CA GLY A 57 -2.26 -5.15 3.88
C GLY A 57 -1.26 -6.22 4.25
N TYR A 58 -1.72 -7.46 4.30
CA TYR A 58 -0.90 -8.62 4.65
C TYR A 58 -1.27 -9.85 3.84
N ASN A 59 -0.31 -10.40 3.14
CA ASN A 59 -0.47 -11.62 2.34
C ASN A 59 0.57 -12.66 2.77
N PRO A 60 0.21 -13.65 3.60
CA PRO A 60 1.12 -14.70 4.06
C PRO A 60 1.12 -15.95 3.19
N TRP A 61 0.30 -16.02 2.13
CA TRP A 61 0.00 -17.27 1.46
C TRP A 61 1.08 -17.73 0.49
N ASP A 62 1.27 -19.06 0.41
CA ASP A 62 1.83 -19.73 -0.76
C ASP A 62 0.65 -20.07 -1.69
N LEU A 63 0.66 -19.57 -2.91
CA LEU A 63 -0.41 -19.83 -3.88
C LEU A 63 -0.33 -21.25 -4.46
N ASP A 64 0.88 -21.72 -4.68
CA ASP A 64 1.17 -23.08 -5.09
C ASP A 64 2.49 -23.53 -4.44
N ALA A 65 2.40 -24.44 -3.48
CA ALA A 65 3.55 -24.92 -2.74
C ALA A 65 4.43 -25.85 -3.59
N ASP A 66 3.88 -26.52 -4.59
CA ASP A 66 4.63 -27.46 -5.44
C ASP A 66 5.50 -26.70 -6.46
N ASN A 67 4.97 -25.67 -7.06
CA ASN A 67 5.68 -24.80 -7.99
C ASN A 67 6.40 -23.62 -7.32
N ASN A 68 6.41 -23.56 -5.98
CA ASN A 68 7.01 -22.47 -5.20
C ASN A 68 6.43 -21.08 -5.58
N MET A 69 5.17 -21.04 -6.03
CA MET A 69 4.47 -19.82 -6.39
C MET A 69 3.99 -19.09 -5.13
N LYS A 70 4.44 -17.85 -4.97
CA LYS A 70 4.12 -17.04 -3.80
C LYS A 70 4.06 -15.54 -4.13
N ILE A 71 3.16 -14.85 -3.41
CA ILE A 71 3.04 -13.39 -3.42
C ILE A 71 2.99 -12.89 -1.98
N LYS A 72 3.91 -13.40 -1.15
CA LYS A 72 3.96 -12.99 0.25
C LYS A 72 4.43 -11.56 0.37
N HIS A 73 3.63 -10.73 1.04
CA HIS A 73 4.03 -9.37 1.35
C HIS A 73 3.22 -8.81 2.52
N TRP A 74 3.75 -7.77 3.12
CA TRP A 74 2.97 -6.85 3.91
C TRP A 74 3.32 -5.43 3.49
N LEU A 75 2.39 -4.54 3.63
CA LEU A 75 2.56 -3.15 3.29
C LEU A 75 1.86 -2.25 4.29
N VAL A 76 2.36 -1.03 4.40
CA VAL A 76 1.74 0.06 5.12
C VAL A 76 1.86 1.34 4.31
N SER A 77 0.77 2.10 4.24
CA SER A 77 0.64 3.30 3.42
C SER A 77 -0.06 4.41 4.19
N PRO A 78 0.68 5.26 4.92
CA PRO A 78 0.15 6.53 5.40
C PRO A 78 -0.02 7.53 4.26
N GLU A 79 -1.12 8.27 4.27
CA GLU A 79 -1.45 9.27 3.27
C GLU A 79 -2.12 10.49 3.91
N ILE A 80 -1.73 11.69 3.47
CA ILE A 80 -2.41 12.94 3.78
C ILE A 80 -3.17 13.38 2.54
N ARG A 81 -4.48 13.66 2.68
CA ARG A 81 -5.40 13.97 1.60
C ARG A 81 -6.00 15.35 1.75
N TYR A 82 -6.11 16.03 0.63
CA TYR A 82 -6.83 17.29 0.51
C TYR A 82 -8.06 17.13 -0.38
N TRP A 83 -9.24 17.41 0.15
CA TRP A 83 -10.53 17.30 -0.50
C TRP A 83 -10.93 18.65 -1.10
N PHE A 84 -11.35 18.64 -2.37
CA PHE A 84 -11.75 19.89 -3.03
C PHE A 84 -13.08 20.44 -2.49
N CYS A 85 -13.95 19.57 -1.98
CA CYS A 85 -15.19 19.96 -1.31
C CYS A 85 -15.09 19.69 0.20
N ASN A 86 -15.85 18.74 0.71
CA ASN A 86 -15.82 18.31 2.09
C ASN A 86 -15.08 16.99 2.22
N SER A 87 -14.50 16.72 3.38
CA SER A 87 -13.87 15.42 3.66
C SER A 87 -14.82 14.25 3.38
N PHE A 88 -14.29 13.19 2.78
CA PHE A 88 -14.98 11.96 2.35
C PHE A 88 -15.99 12.14 1.21
N GLN A 89 -15.97 13.25 0.46
CA GLN A 89 -16.90 13.48 -0.65
C GLN A 89 -16.21 14.13 -1.85
N GLY A 90 -16.42 13.53 -3.02
CA GLY A 90 -15.93 14.05 -4.29
C GLY A 90 -14.44 13.84 -4.51
N HIS A 91 -13.82 14.76 -5.18
CA HIS A 91 -12.42 14.68 -5.59
C HIS A 91 -11.45 15.01 -4.46
N PHE A 92 -10.34 14.30 -4.43
CA PHE A 92 -9.21 14.62 -3.56
C PHE A 92 -7.87 14.38 -4.26
N ILE A 93 -6.85 15.01 -3.73
CA ILE A 93 -5.46 14.73 -4.00
C ILE A 93 -4.77 14.35 -2.70
N GLY A 94 -3.78 13.47 -2.78
CA GLY A 94 -3.04 13.00 -1.61
C GLY A 94 -1.55 12.93 -1.85
N VAL A 95 -0.82 12.93 -0.76
CA VAL A 95 0.60 12.57 -0.71
C VAL A 95 0.73 11.36 0.18
N ASN A 96 1.23 10.28 -0.37
CA ASN A 96 1.44 9.04 0.35
C ASN A 96 2.91 8.70 0.53
N ALA A 97 3.19 7.94 1.57
CA ALA A 97 4.43 7.21 1.74
C ALA A 97 4.07 5.72 1.84
N ASN A 98 4.88 4.88 1.24
CA ASN A 98 4.63 3.45 1.20
C ASN A 98 5.85 2.70 1.71
N TYR A 99 5.61 1.65 2.48
CA TYR A 99 6.64 0.70 2.86
C TYR A 99 6.09 -0.72 2.73
N ALA A 100 6.86 -1.59 2.08
CA ALA A 100 6.50 -2.98 1.91
C ALA A 100 7.70 -3.90 2.09
N GLN A 101 7.45 -5.09 2.63
CA GLN A 101 8.37 -6.22 2.52
C GLN A 101 7.69 -7.33 1.74
N PHE A 102 8.45 -7.98 0.88
CA PHE A 102 7.88 -8.94 -0.05
C PHE A 102 8.80 -10.14 -0.28
N ASN A 103 8.16 -11.25 -0.65
CA ASN A 103 8.79 -12.46 -1.15
C ASN A 103 7.89 -13.00 -2.27
N ILE A 104 8.24 -12.71 -3.51
CA ILE A 104 7.41 -12.92 -4.69
C ILE A 104 8.21 -13.72 -5.71
N GLY A 105 7.57 -14.73 -6.31
CA GLY A 105 8.18 -15.53 -7.36
C GLY A 105 7.35 -16.72 -7.78
N GLY A 106 7.78 -17.39 -8.85
CA GLY A 106 7.08 -18.54 -9.41
C GLY A 106 5.72 -18.19 -10.02
N LEU A 107 5.53 -16.96 -10.50
CA LEU A 107 4.26 -16.53 -11.07
C LEU A 107 3.96 -17.24 -12.38
N PRO A 108 2.68 -17.57 -12.69
CA PRO A 108 2.32 -18.32 -13.89
C PRO A 108 2.39 -17.49 -15.18
N CYS A 109 2.52 -16.19 -15.05
CA CYS A 109 2.63 -15.26 -16.19
C CYS A 109 3.56 -14.09 -15.86
N ALA A 110 4.13 -13.51 -16.88
CA ALA A 110 4.92 -12.29 -16.75
C ALA A 110 4.05 -11.14 -16.22
N VAL A 111 4.50 -10.48 -15.16
CA VAL A 111 3.84 -9.28 -14.64
C VAL A 111 4.22 -8.09 -15.51
N PRO A 112 3.25 -7.31 -16.01
CA PRO A 112 3.54 -6.10 -16.75
C PRO A 112 4.47 -5.18 -15.96
N ASN A 113 5.57 -4.75 -16.57
CA ASN A 113 6.47 -3.81 -15.94
C ASN A 113 5.88 -2.40 -16.00
N LEU A 114 5.13 -2.01 -14.97
CA LEU A 114 4.56 -0.67 -14.81
C LEU A 114 5.55 0.33 -14.20
N PHE A 115 6.77 -0.11 -13.91
CA PHE A 115 7.82 0.71 -13.30
C PHE A 115 8.81 1.18 -14.36
N VAL A 116 9.05 2.49 -14.40
CA VAL A 116 10.13 3.09 -15.17
C VAL A 116 11.37 3.13 -14.30
N THR A 117 12.36 2.32 -14.63
CA THR A 117 13.63 2.26 -13.90
C THR A 117 14.41 3.56 -14.09
N LEU A 118 14.83 4.17 -13.00
CA LEU A 118 15.68 5.36 -12.98
C LEU A 118 17.14 4.89 -12.83
N ALA A 119 18.03 5.37 -13.71
CA ALA A 119 19.48 5.17 -13.73
C ALA A 119 19.99 3.77 -13.32
N GLU A 120 20.93 3.20 -14.04
CA GLU A 120 21.80 2.03 -13.78
C GLU A 120 21.26 0.85 -12.92
N SER A 121 19.96 0.77 -12.70
CA SER A 121 19.36 -0.34 -11.97
C SER A 121 19.14 -1.53 -12.90
N ALA A 122 19.40 -2.73 -12.41
CA ALA A 122 19.12 -3.97 -13.15
C ALA A 122 17.66 -4.02 -13.62
N PRO A 123 17.38 -4.61 -14.80
CA PRO A 123 16.02 -4.81 -15.27
C PRO A 123 15.21 -5.66 -14.26
N MET A 124 13.88 -5.50 -14.29
CA MET A 124 13.00 -6.35 -13.47
C MET A 124 13.22 -7.81 -13.85
N PRO A 125 13.51 -8.70 -12.90
CA PRO A 125 13.65 -10.11 -13.21
C PRO A 125 12.32 -10.70 -13.66
N ASP A 126 12.40 -11.71 -14.50
CA ASP A 126 11.23 -12.50 -14.85
C ASP A 126 10.78 -13.31 -13.64
N LEU A 127 9.67 -12.93 -13.04
CA LEU A 127 9.12 -13.58 -11.83
C LEU A 127 8.54 -14.97 -12.11
N THR A 128 8.49 -15.42 -13.37
CA THR A 128 8.16 -16.82 -13.69
C THR A 128 9.35 -17.74 -13.40
N ALA A 129 10.57 -17.26 -13.63
CA ALA A 129 11.82 -18.01 -13.45
C ALA A 129 12.63 -17.58 -12.22
N ALA A 130 12.34 -16.42 -11.65
CA ALA A 130 13.04 -15.85 -10.50
C ALA A 130 12.10 -15.61 -9.32
N ARG A 131 12.70 -15.58 -8.13
CA ARG A 131 12.07 -15.16 -6.88
C ARG A 131 12.84 -13.99 -6.31
N ILE A 132 12.11 -12.96 -5.89
CA ILE A 132 12.67 -11.78 -5.23
C ILE A 132 12.19 -11.71 -3.79
N GLN A 133 13.10 -11.37 -2.90
CA GLN A 133 12.79 -11.18 -1.48
C GLN A 133 13.52 -9.94 -0.97
N GLY A 134 12.77 -9.02 -0.37
CA GLY A 134 13.36 -7.78 0.12
C GLY A 134 12.33 -6.80 0.63
N TRP A 135 12.68 -5.52 0.54
CA TRP A 135 11.83 -4.43 0.95
C TRP A 135 11.84 -3.29 -0.08
N ALA A 136 10.79 -2.51 -0.07
CA ALA A 136 10.70 -1.28 -0.84
C ALA A 136 10.04 -0.19 -0.02
N ALA A 137 10.51 1.04 -0.20
CA ALA A 137 9.90 2.24 0.33
C ALA A 137 9.66 3.23 -0.82
N GLY A 138 8.60 4.00 -0.74
CA GLY A 138 8.26 4.93 -1.79
C GLY A 138 7.45 6.11 -1.28
N ALA A 139 7.35 7.13 -2.12
CA ALA A 139 6.47 8.26 -1.90
C ALA A 139 5.80 8.64 -3.22
N GLY A 140 4.55 9.05 -3.17
CA GLY A 140 3.79 9.33 -4.36
C GLY A 140 2.69 10.36 -4.17
N LEU A 141 2.12 10.71 -5.30
CA LEU A 141 0.92 11.54 -5.37
C LEU A 141 -0.26 10.65 -5.73
N THR A 142 -1.38 10.86 -5.05
CA THR A 142 -2.63 10.17 -5.28
C THR A 142 -3.69 11.14 -5.75
N TYR A 143 -4.53 10.70 -6.65
CA TYR A 143 -5.78 11.32 -7.00
C TYR A 143 -6.91 10.33 -6.83
N GLY A 144 -8.02 10.76 -6.28
CA GLY A 144 -9.16 9.90 -6.11
C GLY A 144 -10.49 10.64 -6.12
N TYR A 145 -11.54 9.83 -6.15
CA TYR A 145 -12.91 10.29 -6.08
C TYR A 145 -13.74 9.38 -5.17
N ALA A 146 -14.44 9.97 -4.21
CA ALA A 146 -15.33 9.27 -3.29
C ALA A 146 -16.80 9.50 -3.66
N PHE A 147 -17.51 8.38 -3.86
CA PHE A 147 -18.93 8.32 -4.18
C PHE A 147 -19.73 7.98 -2.92
N PRO A 148 -20.58 8.87 -2.39
CA PRO A 148 -21.49 8.50 -1.32
C PRO A 148 -22.58 7.53 -1.87
N ILE A 149 -22.59 6.29 -1.34
CA ILE A 149 -23.58 5.27 -1.73
C ILE A 149 -24.78 5.31 -0.79
N ALA A 150 -24.52 5.50 0.51
CA ALA A 150 -25.53 5.56 1.54
C ALA A 150 -25.09 6.47 2.70
N ARG A 151 -25.95 6.67 3.71
CA ARG A 151 -25.67 7.60 4.84
C ARG A 151 -24.34 7.36 5.55
N ARG A 152 -23.82 6.12 5.53
CA ARG A 152 -22.56 5.74 6.19
C ARG A 152 -21.61 4.98 5.27
N TRP A 153 -21.97 4.78 4.00
CA TRP A 153 -21.18 4.01 3.07
C TRP A 153 -20.75 4.86 1.88
N ASN A 154 -19.46 4.86 1.62
CA ASN A 154 -18.87 5.45 0.42
C ASN A 154 -18.11 4.37 -0.36
N MET A 155 -17.99 4.57 -1.64
CA MET A 155 -17.06 3.88 -2.51
C MET A 155 -16.03 4.88 -3.01
N GLU A 156 -14.79 4.49 -3.09
CA GLU A 156 -13.68 5.36 -3.49
C GLU A 156 -12.86 4.69 -4.58
N MET A 157 -12.54 5.45 -5.61
CA MET A 157 -11.58 5.08 -6.63
C MET A 157 -10.33 5.92 -6.46
N THR A 158 -9.16 5.26 -6.43
CA THR A 158 -7.87 5.91 -6.27
C THR A 158 -6.86 5.43 -7.29
N VAL A 159 -6.04 6.35 -7.77
CA VAL A 159 -4.86 6.07 -8.58
C VAL A 159 -3.74 7.00 -8.14
N GLY A 160 -2.55 6.47 -8.01
CA GLY A 160 -1.39 7.24 -7.61
C GLY A 160 -0.13 6.75 -8.31
N TYR A 161 0.80 7.66 -8.48
CA TYR A 161 2.10 7.41 -9.08
C TYR A 161 3.20 8.04 -8.25
N GLY A 162 4.34 7.37 -8.14
CA GLY A 162 5.39 7.84 -7.26
C GLY A 162 6.75 7.24 -7.52
N TRP A 163 7.69 7.66 -6.71
CA TRP A 163 9.05 7.16 -6.69
C TRP A 163 9.19 6.04 -5.66
N TRP A 164 9.95 5.02 -6.02
CA TRP A 164 10.25 3.84 -5.22
C TRP A 164 11.73 3.61 -5.11
N TYR A 165 12.16 3.26 -3.93
CA TYR A 165 13.49 2.75 -3.63
C TYR A 165 13.34 1.37 -2.99
N GLY A 166 14.03 0.37 -3.53
CA GLY A 166 13.95 -0.99 -3.01
C GLY A 166 15.30 -1.70 -3.06
N LYS A 167 15.46 -2.61 -2.11
CA LYS A 167 16.60 -3.51 -2.02
C LYS A 167 16.08 -4.93 -1.85
N TYR A 168 16.52 -5.84 -2.73
CA TYR A 168 16.06 -7.20 -2.70
C TYR A 168 17.12 -8.18 -3.19
N ASP A 169 17.04 -9.38 -2.67
CA ASP A 169 17.81 -10.53 -3.10
C ASP A 169 17.02 -11.27 -4.17
N GLN A 170 17.72 -11.67 -5.23
CA GLN A 170 17.18 -12.49 -6.30
C GLN A 170 17.65 -13.92 -6.16
N PHE A 171 16.71 -14.87 -6.28
CA PHE A 171 16.93 -16.30 -6.22
C PHE A 171 16.30 -16.96 -7.45
N GLU A 172 16.73 -18.20 -7.76
CA GLU A 172 15.97 -19.06 -8.68
C GLU A 172 14.58 -19.37 -8.11
N SER A 173 13.58 -19.53 -8.98
CA SER A 173 12.19 -19.79 -8.56
C SER A 173 11.97 -21.17 -7.92
N ARG A 174 12.97 -22.04 -7.91
CA ARG A 174 12.87 -23.40 -7.34
C ARG A 174 12.80 -23.39 -5.81
N LYS A 175 12.25 -24.48 -5.21
CA LYS A 175 12.42 -24.73 -3.77
C LYS A 175 13.91 -24.78 -3.44
N CYS A 176 14.35 -24.03 -2.45
CA CYS A 176 15.78 -23.86 -2.10
C CYS A 176 16.63 -23.33 -3.27
N GLY A 177 16.05 -22.46 -4.12
CA GLY A 177 16.76 -21.87 -5.25
C GLY A 177 18.02 -21.10 -4.83
N LEU A 178 19.06 -21.19 -5.65
CA LEU A 178 20.34 -20.54 -5.36
C LEU A 178 20.20 -19.01 -5.38
N PHE A 179 20.92 -18.36 -4.48
CA PHE A 179 21.11 -16.93 -4.49
C PHE A 179 21.83 -16.52 -5.78
N GLN A 180 21.30 -15.54 -6.49
CA GLN A 180 21.89 -15.04 -7.74
C GLN A 180 22.60 -13.71 -7.52
N GLN A 181 21.89 -12.73 -6.96
CA GLN A 181 22.45 -11.39 -6.74
C GLN A 181 21.61 -10.56 -5.77
N GLU A 182 22.22 -9.55 -5.18
CA GLU A 182 21.55 -8.48 -4.46
C GLU A 182 21.34 -7.31 -5.42
N VAL A 183 20.13 -6.76 -5.45
CA VAL A 183 19.76 -5.67 -6.34
C VAL A 183 19.23 -4.49 -5.54
N THR A 184 19.77 -3.32 -5.80
CA THR A 184 19.20 -2.05 -5.35
C THR A 184 18.55 -1.37 -6.55
N ARG A 185 17.32 -0.89 -6.39
CA ARG A 185 16.54 -0.33 -7.49
C ARG A 185 15.87 0.97 -7.11
N GLN A 186 15.88 1.90 -8.05
CA GLN A 186 15.06 3.10 -8.03
C GLN A 186 14.17 3.13 -9.25
N ALA A 187 12.89 3.40 -9.05
CA ALA A 187 11.93 3.40 -10.14
C ALA A 187 10.80 4.40 -9.88
N LEU A 188 10.21 4.89 -10.94
CA LEU A 188 8.90 5.54 -10.93
C LEU A 188 7.84 4.52 -11.29
N GLY A 189 6.74 4.49 -10.54
CA GLY A 189 5.69 3.52 -10.79
C GLY A 189 4.42 3.78 -10.00
N PRO A 190 3.43 2.88 -10.11
CA PRO A 190 2.22 2.96 -9.35
C PRO A 190 2.52 3.00 -7.84
N ALA A 191 2.02 4.03 -7.15
CA ALA A 191 2.15 4.19 -5.71
C ALA A 191 0.89 3.74 -4.97
N THR A 192 -0.27 3.90 -5.61
CA THR A 192 -1.57 3.53 -5.09
C THR A 192 -2.48 3.15 -6.26
N ALA A 193 -3.28 2.12 -6.07
CA ALA A 193 -4.42 1.79 -6.92
C ALA A 193 -5.50 1.18 -6.04
N GLY A 194 -6.72 1.69 -6.11
CA GLY A 194 -7.77 1.24 -5.22
C GLY A 194 -9.18 1.39 -5.76
N LEU A 195 -9.99 0.41 -5.41
CA LEU A 195 -11.43 0.47 -5.38
C LEU A 195 -11.84 0.12 -3.95
N SER A 196 -12.09 1.13 -3.13
CA SER A 196 -12.27 0.94 -1.70
C SER A 196 -13.73 1.12 -1.28
N PHE A 197 -14.19 0.27 -0.38
CA PHE A 197 -15.43 0.44 0.35
C PHE A 197 -15.13 1.07 1.71
N ILE A 198 -15.83 2.14 2.03
CA ILE A 198 -15.60 2.97 3.20
C ILE A 198 -16.84 2.99 4.07
N TYR A 199 -16.67 2.69 5.35
CA TYR A 199 -17.73 2.80 6.35
C TYR A 199 -17.42 3.93 7.33
N MET A 200 -18.33 4.91 7.40
CA MET A 200 -18.24 6.05 8.31
C MET A 200 -18.70 5.64 9.71
N ILE A 201 -17.82 5.65 10.70
CA ILE A 201 -18.14 5.29 12.08
C ILE A 201 -18.91 6.45 12.76
N LYS A 202 -18.48 7.70 12.53
CA LYS A 202 -19.06 8.91 13.13
C LYS A 202 -18.99 10.09 12.15
#